data_c96459fd5ef687ebab756170496e05dd
#
_entry.id   c96459fd5ef687ebab756170496e05dd
#
_cell.length_a   1.000
_cell.length_b   1.000
_cell.length_c   1.000
_cell.angle_alpha   90.00
_cell.angle_beta   90.00
_cell.angle_gamma   90.00
#
_symmetry.space_group_name_H-M   'P 1'
#
loop_
_entity.id
_entity.type
_entity.pdbx_description
1 polymer ?
#
loop_
_entity_poly.entity_id
_entity_poly.type
_entity_poly.pdbx_seq_one_letter_code
_entity_poly.pdbx_strand_id
1 'polypeptide(L)'
;MGDKRYAIHCCAALAARLVLVAYSNFHDKNFNVSYTDVDYKVFTDAARHITEGNSPYDRDTYRYTPFIAMILIPNVIICQEFGKIVFSFFDILISILIRQILLGQKFNDKTSSFCSFLWLYNPLAMVISTRGNADSLAVFFVLLVAYYLQKDNYWLAGIVHGFSIHLRLYPLAFSLAMYLALRKSSGLIIVPNKKQVALVLSCVLSLLTWTSLSYYFYGYKFLYESLLYHLIRKDARHNFSVYFYMLYLSANNAPGIWQRAFTFLPQLILLIGLSFSYSSKRNLSFSMLTQAIVMVTYNPVMTSQYFFWFLSLLPVCLPRLKMSISRCVVLTSAWIIAQSIWLFAAYLLEFKGFNSFIYIWLAGLLFFIVNIKVLIDVMNSYHSTMDVEKSQ
;
A
#
# COMPACT_ATOMS: atom_id res chain seq x y z
N MET A 1 -17.99 9.10 20.41
CA MET A 1 -17.77 7.83 21.19
C MET A 1 -16.55 8.07 22.06
N GLY A 2 -16.63 7.90 23.40
CA GLY A 2 -15.51 8.29 24.25
C GLY A 2 -14.26 7.43 23.96
N ASP A 3 -13.06 8.00 24.20
CA ASP A 3 -11.76 7.34 23.92
C ASP A 3 -11.66 5.94 24.55
N LYS A 4 -12.28 5.72 25.71
CA LYS A 4 -12.34 4.39 26.36
C LYS A 4 -13.05 3.34 25.50
N ARG A 5 -14.18 3.68 24.87
CA ARG A 5 -14.89 2.73 23.96
C ARG A 5 -14.09 2.44 22.71
N TYR A 6 -13.43 3.44 22.16
CA TYR A 6 -12.56 3.24 21.01
C TYR A 6 -11.37 2.30 21.33
N ALA A 7 -10.74 2.49 22.51
CA ALA A 7 -9.69 1.61 22.98
C ALA A 7 -10.14 0.14 23.12
N ILE A 8 -11.36 -0.08 23.62
CA ILE A 8 -11.95 -1.44 23.71
C ILE A 8 -12.05 -2.08 22.32
N HIS A 9 -12.49 -1.33 21.29
CA HIS A 9 -12.53 -1.84 19.91
C HIS A 9 -11.13 -2.16 19.37
N CYS A 10 -10.12 -1.34 19.66
CA CYS A 10 -8.74 -1.63 19.29
C CYS A 10 -8.23 -2.92 19.96
N CYS A 11 -8.49 -3.11 21.25
CA CYS A 11 -8.12 -4.32 21.98
C CYS A 11 -8.84 -5.55 21.42
N ALA A 12 -10.15 -5.46 21.17
CA ALA A 12 -10.93 -6.56 20.59
C ALA A 12 -10.44 -6.95 19.19
N ALA A 13 -10.13 -5.96 18.34
CA ALA A 13 -9.61 -6.19 17.00
C ALA A 13 -8.19 -6.78 17.02
N LEU A 14 -7.36 -6.39 17.98
CA LEU A 14 -6.04 -7.00 18.18
C LEU A 14 -6.21 -8.45 18.66
N ALA A 15 -7.08 -8.70 19.63
CA ALA A 15 -7.36 -10.06 20.11
C ALA A 15 -7.84 -10.98 18.96
N ALA A 16 -8.74 -10.49 18.09
CA ALA A 16 -9.18 -11.26 16.92
C ALA A 16 -8.01 -11.59 15.98
N ARG A 17 -7.07 -10.66 15.75
CA ARG A 17 -5.86 -10.92 14.95
C ARG A 17 -4.94 -11.94 15.61
N LEU A 18 -4.74 -11.85 16.92
CA LEU A 18 -3.93 -12.83 17.67
C LEU A 18 -4.53 -14.24 17.59
N VAL A 19 -5.87 -14.37 17.62
CA VAL A 19 -6.55 -15.65 17.39
C VAL A 19 -6.27 -16.17 15.97
N LEU A 20 -6.32 -15.30 14.94
CA LEU A 20 -5.96 -15.70 13.57
C LEU A 20 -4.49 -16.07 13.41
N VAL A 21 -3.58 -15.39 14.13
CA VAL A 21 -2.15 -15.77 14.17
C VAL A 21 -1.98 -17.15 14.81
N ALA A 22 -2.66 -17.43 15.93
CA ALA A 22 -2.64 -18.77 16.54
C ALA A 22 -3.25 -19.83 15.60
N TYR A 23 -4.36 -19.51 14.94
CA TYR A 23 -4.97 -20.36 13.92
C TYR A 23 -4.05 -20.66 12.76
N SER A 24 -3.20 -19.69 12.34
CA SER A 24 -2.29 -19.89 11.22
C SER A 24 -1.36 -21.10 11.40
N ASN A 25 -0.89 -21.34 12.63
CA ASN A 25 -0.03 -22.49 12.95
C ASN A 25 -0.78 -23.82 12.84
N PHE A 26 -2.05 -23.84 13.29
CA PHE A 26 -2.90 -25.02 13.13
C PHE A 26 -3.19 -25.27 11.66
N HIS A 27 -3.51 -24.22 10.90
CA HIS A 27 -3.82 -24.31 9.47
C HIS A 27 -2.61 -24.84 8.67
N ASP A 28 -1.44 -24.24 8.87
CA ASP A 28 -0.21 -24.59 8.11
C ASP A 28 0.26 -26.02 8.36
N LYS A 29 -0.12 -26.62 9.51
CA LYS A 29 0.19 -28.03 9.82
C LYS A 29 -0.81 -29.03 9.22
N ASN A 30 -2.06 -28.63 9.00
CA ASN A 30 -3.15 -29.53 8.65
C ASN A 30 -3.64 -29.41 7.21
N PHE A 31 -3.27 -28.36 6.48
CA PHE A 31 -3.77 -28.09 5.12
C PHE A 31 -2.62 -27.92 4.11
N ASN A 32 -2.83 -28.39 2.89
CA ASN A 32 -1.84 -28.31 1.82
C ASN A 32 -1.55 -26.88 1.33
N VAL A 33 -2.52 -25.98 1.45
CA VAL A 33 -2.36 -24.56 1.10
C VAL A 33 -2.03 -23.79 2.37
N SER A 34 -0.82 -23.24 2.44
CA SER A 34 -0.38 -22.49 3.63
C SER A 34 -1.20 -21.23 3.86
N TYR A 35 -1.60 -20.98 5.11
CA TYR A 35 -2.13 -19.70 5.55
C TYR A 35 -1.05 -18.62 5.55
N THR A 36 0.14 -18.98 6.06
CA THR A 36 1.30 -18.08 6.13
C THR A 36 1.76 -17.66 4.74
N ASP A 37 2.01 -16.38 4.54
CA ASP A 37 2.50 -15.82 3.29
C ASP A 37 3.90 -16.38 2.95
N VAL A 38 4.15 -16.60 1.66
CA VAL A 38 5.47 -17.05 1.18
C VAL A 38 6.53 -16.01 1.52
N ASP A 39 6.21 -14.71 1.37
CA ASP A 39 7.12 -13.61 1.70
C ASP A 39 7.54 -13.63 3.18
N TYR A 40 6.65 -14.07 4.09
CA TYR A 40 6.98 -14.17 5.52
C TYR A 40 8.11 -15.18 5.80
N LYS A 41 8.11 -16.29 5.08
CA LYS A 41 9.19 -17.28 5.17
C LYS A 41 10.50 -16.68 4.68
N VAL A 42 10.46 -15.95 3.56
CA VAL A 42 11.63 -15.24 3.00
C VAL A 42 12.16 -14.19 3.99
N PHE A 43 11.28 -13.43 4.66
CA PHE A 43 11.68 -12.46 5.68
C PHE A 43 12.35 -13.13 6.88
N THR A 44 11.77 -14.23 7.37
CA THR A 44 12.29 -14.97 8.53
C THR A 44 13.64 -15.62 8.22
N ASP A 45 13.82 -16.17 7.01
CA ASP A 45 15.09 -16.72 6.57
C ASP A 45 16.16 -15.62 6.44
N ALA A 46 15.81 -14.46 5.89
CA ALA A 46 16.71 -13.30 5.83
C ALA A 46 17.09 -12.79 7.23
N ALA A 47 16.15 -12.81 8.19
CA ALA A 47 16.43 -12.49 9.59
C ALA A 47 17.41 -13.51 10.22
N ARG A 48 17.29 -14.81 9.87
CA ARG A 48 18.23 -15.85 10.32
C ARG A 48 19.63 -15.59 9.81
N HIS A 49 19.80 -15.24 8.52
CA HIS A 49 21.12 -14.86 8.00
C HIS A 49 21.74 -13.71 8.78
N ILE A 50 20.95 -12.69 9.17
CA ILE A 50 21.46 -11.58 10.01
C ILE A 50 21.91 -12.10 11.38
N THR A 51 21.15 -13.02 12.03
CA THR A 51 21.54 -13.56 13.35
C THR A 51 22.81 -14.41 13.30
N GLU A 52 23.11 -14.98 12.14
CA GLU A 52 24.32 -15.76 11.88
C GLU A 52 25.49 -14.88 11.41
N GLY A 53 25.33 -13.56 11.35
CA GLY A 53 26.35 -12.62 10.89
C GLY A 53 26.49 -12.51 9.37
N ASN A 54 25.56 -13.10 8.61
CA ASN A 54 25.53 -13.10 7.16
C ASN A 54 24.63 -11.98 6.60
N SER A 55 24.69 -11.76 5.29
CA SER A 55 23.83 -10.78 4.62
C SER A 55 22.38 -11.33 4.47
N PRO A 56 21.33 -10.50 4.72
CA PRO A 56 19.96 -10.91 4.43
C PRO A 56 19.72 -11.22 2.95
N TYR A 57 20.58 -10.70 2.07
CA TYR A 57 20.56 -10.94 0.62
C TYR A 57 21.22 -12.27 0.21
N ASP A 58 21.76 -13.05 1.14
CA ASP A 58 22.18 -14.43 0.90
C ASP A 58 20.99 -15.37 0.85
N ARG A 59 19.81 -14.90 1.32
CA ARG A 59 18.52 -15.53 1.04
C ARG A 59 18.08 -15.18 -0.39
N ASP A 60 18.09 -16.14 -1.27
CA ASP A 60 17.55 -15.98 -2.62
C ASP A 60 16.12 -15.43 -2.58
N THR A 61 15.79 -14.54 -3.51
CA THR A 61 14.47 -13.89 -3.59
C THR A 61 14.14 -12.90 -2.47
N TYR A 62 15.05 -12.55 -1.55
CA TYR A 62 14.84 -11.45 -0.61
C TYR A 62 14.95 -10.11 -1.35
N ARG A 63 13.79 -9.47 -1.61
CA ARG A 63 13.63 -8.26 -2.44
C ARG A 63 13.19 -7.05 -1.63
N TYR A 64 13.60 -6.95 -0.37
CA TYR A 64 13.16 -5.95 0.59
C TYR A 64 14.36 -5.25 1.21
N THR A 65 14.11 -4.10 1.87
CA THR A 65 15.18 -3.43 2.61
C THR A 65 15.60 -4.25 3.83
N PRO A 66 16.85 -4.08 4.34
CA PRO A 66 17.35 -4.84 5.50
C PRO A 66 16.47 -4.63 6.74
N PHE A 67 15.79 -3.49 6.82
CA PHE A 67 14.92 -3.13 7.95
C PHE A 67 13.82 -4.17 8.24
N ILE A 68 13.23 -4.77 7.20
CA ILE A 68 12.21 -5.83 7.38
C ILE A 68 12.84 -7.05 8.06
N ALA A 69 13.99 -7.51 7.59
CA ALA A 69 14.68 -8.66 8.20
C ALA A 69 15.12 -8.35 9.64
N MET A 70 15.59 -7.11 9.92
CA MET A 70 15.99 -6.69 11.26
C MET A 70 14.81 -6.69 12.24
N ILE A 71 13.63 -6.18 11.85
CA ILE A 71 12.42 -6.23 12.70
C ILE A 71 12.02 -7.69 13.00
N LEU A 72 12.32 -8.62 12.11
CA LEU A 72 11.95 -10.02 12.24
C LEU A 72 13.04 -10.91 12.87
N ILE A 73 14.14 -10.35 13.36
CA ILE A 73 15.10 -11.09 14.18
C ILE A 73 14.41 -11.84 15.33
N PRO A 74 13.43 -11.27 16.06
CA PRO A 74 12.71 -12.01 17.09
C PRO A 74 11.93 -13.24 16.59
N ASN A 75 11.64 -13.35 15.28
CA ASN A 75 11.08 -14.58 14.71
C ASN A 75 12.02 -15.79 14.90
N VAL A 76 13.32 -15.53 14.89
CA VAL A 76 14.34 -16.57 15.00
C VAL A 76 14.68 -16.87 16.46
N ILE A 77 14.76 -15.84 17.30
CA ILE A 77 15.26 -15.95 18.68
C ILE A 77 14.15 -16.14 19.73
N ILE A 78 12.90 -15.76 19.43
CA ILE A 78 11.78 -15.82 20.39
C ILE A 78 10.69 -16.76 19.91
N CYS A 79 9.96 -16.41 18.84
CA CYS A 79 8.90 -17.23 18.27
C CYS A 79 8.62 -16.84 16.82
N GLN A 80 8.30 -17.82 15.97
CA GLN A 80 8.07 -17.61 14.53
C GLN A 80 6.90 -16.67 14.18
N GLU A 81 5.98 -16.44 15.12
CA GLU A 81 4.79 -15.61 14.94
C GLU A 81 5.03 -14.15 15.28
N PHE A 82 6.18 -13.79 15.84
CA PHE A 82 6.45 -12.44 16.34
C PHE A 82 6.16 -11.36 15.28
N GLY A 83 6.64 -11.56 14.04
CA GLY A 83 6.40 -10.62 12.96
C GLY A 83 4.91 -10.45 12.60
N LYS A 84 4.12 -11.54 12.64
CA LYS A 84 2.67 -11.48 12.43
C LYS A 84 2.00 -10.64 13.51
N ILE A 85 2.47 -10.73 14.76
CA ILE A 85 1.99 -9.91 15.88
C ILE A 85 2.35 -8.45 15.64
N VAL A 86 3.58 -8.15 15.22
CA VAL A 86 4.04 -6.80 14.89
C VAL A 86 3.19 -6.19 13.78
N PHE A 87 2.98 -6.90 12.67
CA PHE A 87 2.18 -6.39 11.55
C PHE A 87 0.72 -6.19 11.94
N SER A 88 0.16 -7.08 12.77
CA SER A 88 -1.18 -6.92 13.35
C SER A 88 -1.27 -5.69 14.26
N PHE A 89 -0.23 -5.38 15.02
CA PHE A 89 -0.17 -4.17 15.84
C PHE A 89 -0.13 -2.90 14.97
N PHE A 90 0.62 -2.91 13.84
CA PHE A 90 0.60 -1.80 12.89
C PHE A 90 -0.78 -1.56 12.29
N ASP A 91 -1.61 -2.58 12.08
CA ASP A 91 -3.00 -2.39 11.66
C ASP A 91 -3.82 -1.57 12.69
N ILE A 92 -3.58 -1.79 13.98
CA ILE A 92 -4.23 -1.00 15.03
C ILE A 92 -3.75 0.44 14.99
N LEU A 93 -2.44 0.66 14.83
CA LEU A 93 -1.87 2.00 14.69
C LEU A 93 -2.41 2.76 13.47
N ILE A 94 -2.61 2.07 12.33
CA ILE A 94 -3.25 2.61 11.14
C ILE A 94 -4.66 3.10 11.46
N SER A 95 -5.47 2.29 12.15
CA SER A 95 -6.82 2.69 12.58
C SER A 95 -6.80 3.96 13.45
N ILE A 96 -5.87 4.03 14.40
CA ILE A 96 -5.67 5.20 15.26
C ILE A 96 -5.29 6.44 14.41
N LEU A 97 -4.37 6.30 13.45
CA LEU A 97 -3.99 7.39 12.55
C LEU A 97 -5.15 7.88 11.69
N ILE A 98 -5.95 6.97 11.13
CA ILE A 98 -7.15 7.32 10.37
C ILE A 98 -8.09 8.19 11.22
N ARG A 99 -8.39 7.76 12.46
CA ARG A 99 -9.22 8.54 13.38
C ARG A 99 -8.60 9.90 13.69
N GLN A 100 -7.30 9.97 13.98
CA GLN A 100 -6.60 11.22 14.30
C GLN A 100 -6.58 12.20 13.11
N ILE A 101 -6.37 11.70 11.89
CA ILE A 101 -6.42 12.51 10.67
C ILE A 101 -7.83 13.11 10.50
N LEU A 102 -8.87 12.30 10.66
CA LEU A 102 -10.26 12.77 10.51
C LEU A 102 -10.66 13.78 11.59
N LEU A 103 -10.29 13.56 12.85
CA LEU A 103 -10.50 14.53 13.94
C LEU A 103 -9.76 15.86 13.65
N GLY A 104 -8.54 15.78 13.14
CA GLY A 104 -7.78 16.96 12.72
C GLY A 104 -8.37 17.66 11.50
N GLN A 105 -9.16 16.96 10.67
CA GLN A 105 -9.98 17.55 9.59
C GLN A 105 -11.32 18.12 10.08
N LYS A 106 -11.53 18.15 11.40
CA LYS A 106 -12.73 18.67 12.08
C LYS A 106 -14.00 17.82 11.86
N PHE A 107 -13.89 16.56 11.49
CA PHE A 107 -15.02 15.65 11.54
C PHE A 107 -15.34 15.28 12.99
N ASN A 108 -16.62 14.99 13.27
CA ASN A 108 -17.04 14.57 14.60
C ASN A 108 -16.47 13.21 15.00
N ASP A 109 -16.41 12.93 16.29
CA ASP A 109 -15.84 11.70 16.84
C ASP A 109 -16.57 10.43 16.36
N LYS A 110 -17.89 10.49 16.16
CA LYS A 110 -18.69 9.38 15.63
C LYS A 110 -18.24 8.97 14.22
N THR A 111 -18.17 9.94 13.30
CA THR A 111 -17.74 9.73 11.90
C THR A 111 -16.29 9.25 11.85
N SER A 112 -15.40 9.88 12.62
CA SER A 112 -13.98 9.53 12.65
C SER A 112 -13.75 8.11 13.15
N SER A 113 -14.47 7.70 14.21
CA SER A 113 -14.41 6.35 14.74
C SER A 113 -15.02 5.33 13.78
N PHE A 114 -16.17 5.64 13.15
CA PHE A 114 -16.79 4.75 12.16
C PHE A 114 -15.85 4.49 10.98
N CYS A 115 -15.25 5.52 10.41
CA CYS A 115 -14.30 5.35 9.30
C CYS A 115 -13.07 4.54 9.70
N SER A 116 -12.54 4.74 10.92
CA SER A 116 -11.42 3.93 11.40
C SER A 116 -11.78 2.47 11.62
N PHE A 117 -13.04 2.16 12.00
CA PHE A 117 -13.53 0.78 12.12
C PHE A 117 -13.63 0.06 10.79
N LEU A 118 -13.85 0.77 9.68
CA LEU A 118 -13.81 0.17 8.34
C LEU A 118 -12.44 -0.41 8.01
N TRP A 119 -11.36 0.16 8.54
CA TRP A 119 -10.03 -0.46 8.48
C TRP A 119 -9.85 -1.54 9.55
N LEU A 120 -10.21 -1.22 10.79
CA LEU A 120 -9.96 -2.06 11.96
C LEU A 120 -10.58 -3.45 11.83
N TYR A 121 -11.79 -3.52 11.26
CA TYR A 121 -12.56 -4.76 11.03
C TYR A 121 -12.59 -5.18 9.56
N ASN A 122 -11.73 -4.62 8.71
CA ASN A 122 -11.63 -5.07 7.32
C ASN A 122 -11.05 -6.49 7.28
N PRO A 123 -11.80 -7.49 6.77
CA PRO A 123 -11.34 -8.87 6.75
C PRO A 123 -10.08 -9.06 5.89
N LEU A 124 -9.94 -8.31 4.80
CA LEU A 124 -8.75 -8.32 3.96
C LEU A 124 -7.52 -7.81 4.75
N ALA A 125 -7.65 -6.70 5.48
CA ALA A 125 -6.58 -6.18 6.31
C ALA A 125 -6.19 -7.20 7.40
N MET A 126 -7.18 -7.79 8.07
CA MET A 126 -6.93 -8.79 9.10
C MET A 126 -6.18 -10.01 8.55
N VAL A 127 -6.60 -10.54 7.41
CA VAL A 127 -5.97 -11.73 6.81
C VAL A 127 -4.57 -11.42 6.31
N ILE A 128 -4.33 -10.30 5.64
CA ILE A 128 -3.01 -9.96 5.08
C ILE A 128 -1.98 -9.77 6.18
N SER A 129 -2.28 -9.04 7.25
CA SER A 129 -1.35 -8.84 8.37
C SER A 129 -1.07 -10.12 9.16
N THR A 130 -2.11 -10.93 9.44
CA THR A 130 -1.97 -12.18 10.19
C THR A 130 -1.32 -13.31 9.39
N ARG A 131 -1.31 -13.20 8.05
CA ARG A 131 -0.50 -14.05 7.18
C ARG A 131 0.99 -13.73 7.22
N GLY A 132 1.37 -12.56 7.80
CA GLY A 132 2.75 -12.13 7.91
C GLY A 132 3.22 -11.22 6.77
N ASN A 133 2.31 -10.50 6.11
CA ASN A 133 2.69 -9.53 5.08
C ASN A 133 3.05 -8.17 5.71
N ALA A 134 4.18 -7.58 5.29
CA ALA A 134 4.73 -6.36 5.86
C ALA A 134 4.09 -5.06 5.32
N ASP A 135 3.05 -5.13 4.48
CA ASP A 135 2.45 -3.93 3.89
C ASP A 135 1.74 -3.04 4.91
N SER A 136 1.27 -3.58 6.05
CA SER A 136 0.78 -2.78 7.18
C SER A 136 1.81 -1.75 7.65
N LEU A 137 3.08 -2.15 7.71
CA LEU A 137 4.18 -1.26 8.09
C LEU A 137 4.34 -0.11 7.08
N ALA A 138 4.38 -0.43 5.78
CA ALA A 138 4.54 0.58 4.73
C ALA A 138 3.38 1.60 4.71
N VAL A 139 2.15 1.10 4.80
CA VAL A 139 0.93 1.92 4.82
C VAL A 139 0.87 2.82 6.07
N PHE A 140 1.30 2.31 7.22
CA PHE A 140 1.38 3.11 8.44
C PHE A 140 2.24 4.37 8.23
N PHE A 141 3.43 4.23 7.64
CA PHE A 141 4.30 5.38 7.39
C PHE A 141 3.71 6.36 6.37
N VAL A 142 3.00 5.89 5.35
CA VAL A 142 2.28 6.77 4.40
C VAL A 142 1.22 7.62 5.11
N LEU A 143 0.40 7.01 5.98
CA LEU A 143 -0.60 7.74 6.75
C LEU A 143 0.04 8.67 7.79
N LEU A 144 1.18 8.28 8.38
CA LEU A 144 1.93 9.12 9.31
C LEU A 144 2.48 10.38 8.62
N VAL A 145 2.91 10.28 7.36
CA VAL A 145 3.27 11.45 6.54
C VAL A 145 2.05 12.38 6.37
N ALA A 146 0.90 11.83 5.99
CA ALA A 146 -0.33 12.61 5.83
C ALA A 146 -0.73 13.31 7.14
N TYR A 147 -0.59 12.63 8.27
CA TYR A 147 -0.82 13.20 9.60
C TYR A 147 0.12 14.37 9.92
N TYR A 148 1.44 14.24 9.69
CA TYR A 148 2.39 15.32 9.94
C TYR A 148 2.20 16.50 8.99
N LEU A 149 1.87 16.27 7.71
CA LEU A 149 1.52 17.34 6.77
C LEU A 149 0.27 18.11 7.22
N GLN A 150 -0.71 17.43 7.78
CA GLN A 150 -1.89 18.05 8.35
C GLN A 150 -1.56 18.90 9.57
N LYS A 151 -0.62 18.45 10.41
CA LYS A 151 -0.13 19.18 11.60
C LYS A 151 0.87 20.30 11.29
N ASP A 152 1.09 20.62 10.01
CA ASP A 152 2.06 21.63 9.55
C ASP A 152 3.53 21.33 9.95
N ASN A 153 3.84 20.09 10.26
CA ASN A 153 5.21 19.66 10.57
C ASN A 153 5.90 19.07 9.33
N TYR A 154 6.40 19.95 8.48
CA TYR A 154 6.96 19.59 7.17
C TYR A 154 8.28 18.83 7.26
N TRP A 155 9.09 19.10 8.29
CA TRP A 155 10.35 18.39 8.53
C TRP A 155 10.11 16.93 8.90
N LEU A 156 9.26 16.66 9.90
CA LEU A 156 8.93 15.29 10.26
C LEU A 156 8.20 14.56 9.12
N ALA A 157 7.32 15.25 8.40
CA ALA A 157 6.66 14.68 7.23
C ALA A 157 7.67 14.22 6.18
N GLY A 158 8.70 15.05 5.88
CA GLY A 158 9.74 14.70 4.93
C GLY A 158 10.63 13.57 5.42
N ILE A 159 11.07 13.58 6.69
CA ILE A 159 11.87 12.49 7.27
C ILE A 159 11.12 11.16 7.16
N VAL A 160 9.85 11.12 7.57
CA VAL A 160 9.02 9.91 7.51
C VAL A 160 8.76 9.50 6.06
N HIS A 161 8.58 10.47 5.15
CA HIS A 161 8.37 10.17 3.73
C HIS A 161 9.61 9.54 3.09
N GLY A 162 10.82 10.09 3.35
CA GLY A 162 12.07 9.52 2.86
C GLY A 162 12.30 8.08 3.38
N PHE A 163 12.00 7.84 4.66
CA PHE A 163 12.03 6.50 5.23
C PHE A 163 10.98 5.58 4.58
N SER A 164 9.75 6.07 4.35
CA SER A 164 8.69 5.32 3.70
C SER A 164 9.06 4.88 2.28
N ILE A 165 9.73 5.76 1.50
CA ILE A 165 10.25 5.45 0.17
C ILE A 165 11.37 4.40 0.25
N HIS A 166 12.27 4.53 1.25
CA HIS A 166 13.31 3.53 1.47
C HIS A 166 12.72 2.15 1.79
N LEU A 167 11.67 2.12 2.62
CA LEU A 167 11.00 0.87 3.02
C LEU A 167 10.27 0.18 1.86
N ARG A 168 9.59 0.96 1.02
CA ARG A 168 8.85 0.55 -0.20
C ARG A 168 8.88 1.68 -1.21
N LEU A 169 9.09 1.39 -2.48
CA LEU A 169 9.21 2.43 -3.51
C LEU A 169 7.88 3.16 -3.83
N TYR A 170 6.73 2.51 -3.62
CA TYR A 170 5.44 3.08 -4.05
C TYR A 170 5.10 4.46 -3.45
N PRO A 171 5.48 4.83 -2.20
CA PRO A 171 5.20 6.15 -1.66
C PRO A 171 5.84 7.30 -2.45
N LEU A 172 6.87 7.03 -3.24
CA LEU A 172 7.49 8.02 -4.14
C LEU A 172 6.46 8.67 -5.07
N ALA A 173 5.44 7.93 -5.51
CA ALA A 173 4.38 8.45 -6.37
C ALA A 173 3.59 9.61 -5.74
N PHE A 174 3.48 9.66 -4.42
CA PHE A 174 2.77 10.73 -3.70
C PHE A 174 3.59 12.01 -3.54
N SER A 175 4.90 11.98 -3.83
CA SER A 175 5.81 13.11 -3.59
C SER A 175 5.39 14.38 -4.31
N LEU A 176 4.97 14.27 -5.58
CA LEU A 176 4.52 15.42 -6.36
C LEU A 176 3.22 16.02 -5.78
N ALA A 177 2.26 15.18 -5.42
CA ALA A 177 1.01 15.64 -4.80
C ALA A 177 1.26 16.36 -3.48
N MET A 178 2.14 15.82 -2.62
CA MET A 178 2.55 16.43 -1.36
C MET A 178 3.24 17.78 -1.58
N TYR A 179 4.15 17.86 -2.56
CA TYR A 179 4.85 19.09 -2.91
C TYR A 179 3.87 20.17 -3.41
N LEU A 180 2.97 19.81 -4.33
CA LEU A 180 1.98 20.74 -4.88
C LEU A 180 0.96 21.21 -3.84
N ALA A 181 0.57 20.33 -2.91
CA ALA A 181 -0.36 20.66 -1.82
C ALA A 181 0.17 21.76 -0.86
N LEU A 182 1.48 21.97 -0.82
CA LEU A 182 2.12 23.01 0.00
C LEU A 182 2.36 24.32 -0.75
N ARG A 183 1.97 24.40 -2.04
CA ARG A 183 2.16 25.60 -2.86
C ARG A 183 1.29 26.76 -2.36
N LYS A 184 1.82 27.96 -2.41
CA LYS A 184 1.02 29.18 -2.21
C LYS A 184 0.14 29.44 -3.44
N SER A 185 -1.09 29.87 -3.22
CA SER A 185 -2.07 30.14 -4.29
C SER A 185 -1.57 31.16 -5.33
N SER A 186 -0.76 32.15 -4.91
CA SER A 186 -0.24 33.23 -5.75
C SER A 186 1.21 33.02 -6.23
N GLY A 187 1.83 31.88 -5.93
CA GLY A 187 3.23 31.61 -6.26
C GLY A 187 3.42 31.00 -7.64
N LEU A 188 4.51 31.38 -8.32
CA LEU A 188 4.99 30.69 -9.52
C LEU A 188 5.29 29.23 -9.20
N ILE A 189 4.94 28.31 -10.10
CA ILE A 189 5.15 26.86 -9.92
C ILE A 189 6.64 26.52 -9.69
N ILE A 190 7.54 27.31 -10.28
CA ILE A 190 8.97 27.06 -10.34
C ILE A 190 9.70 27.46 -9.05
N VAL A 191 9.16 28.43 -8.28
CA VAL A 191 9.84 28.93 -7.07
C VAL A 191 9.30 28.22 -5.82
N PRO A 192 10.07 27.31 -5.19
CA PRO A 192 9.63 26.62 -4.01
C PRO A 192 9.54 27.55 -2.80
N ASN A 193 8.53 27.37 -1.99
CA ASN A 193 8.39 28.06 -0.69
C ASN A 193 9.12 27.28 0.43
N LYS A 194 9.31 27.94 1.57
CA LYS A 194 10.03 27.34 2.73
C LYS A 194 9.44 25.98 3.17
N LYS A 195 8.13 25.78 3.07
CA LYS A 195 7.45 24.52 3.46
C LYS A 195 7.79 23.40 2.48
N GLN A 196 7.80 23.69 1.19
CA GLN A 196 8.19 22.74 0.13
C GLN A 196 9.66 22.38 0.24
N VAL A 197 10.54 23.39 0.47
CA VAL A 197 11.97 23.13 0.69
C VAL A 197 12.19 22.25 1.92
N ALA A 198 11.53 22.55 3.04
CA ALA A 198 11.65 21.72 4.26
C ALA A 198 11.22 20.27 4.00
N LEU A 199 10.08 20.04 3.32
CA LEU A 199 9.59 18.70 2.98
C LEU A 199 10.58 17.95 2.08
N VAL A 200 11.03 18.58 0.99
CA VAL A 200 11.91 17.92 0.02
C VAL A 200 13.28 17.65 0.62
N LEU A 201 13.88 18.65 1.28
CA LEU A 201 15.21 18.50 1.86
C LEU A 201 15.25 17.39 2.92
N SER A 202 14.29 17.39 3.85
CA SER A 202 14.24 16.35 4.88
C SER A 202 13.91 14.97 4.32
N CYS A 203 13.09 14.89 3.26
CA CYS A 203 12.81 13.63 2.56
C CYS A 203 14.10 13.08 1.89
N VAL A 204 14.79 13.92 1.13
CA VAL A 204 16.03 13.52 0.44
C VAL A 204 17.10 13.11 1.44
N LEU A 205 17.31 13.91 2.49
CA LEU A 205 18.28 13.58 3.54
C LEU A 205 17.96 12.24 4.22
N SER A 206 16.70 12.02 4.60
CA SER A 206 16.27 10.75 5.21
C SER A 206 16.46 9.57 4.26
N LEU A 207 16.03 9.69 3.00
CA LEU A 207 16.18 8.63 1.99
C LEU A 207 17.66 8.30 1.75
N LEU A 208 18.49 9.32 1.58
CA LEU A 208 19.94 9.14 1.38
C LEU A 208 20.59 8.49 2.60
N THR A 209 20.24 8.93 3.83
CA THR A 209 20.79 8.35 5.06
C THR A 209 20.51 6.86 5.16
N TRP A 210 19.24 6.46 5.03
CA TRP A 210 18.85 5.04 5.13
C TRP A 210 19.42 4.19 4.00
N THR A 211 19.43 4.73 2.78
CA THR A 211 19.98 4.02 1.60
C THR A 211 21.51 3.89 1.69
N SER A 212 22.21 4.96 2.08
CA SER A 212 23.68 4.93 2.24
C SER A 212 24.10 4.01 3.39
N LEU A 213 23.35 4.01 4.50
CA LEU A 213 23.61 3.11 5.63
C LEU A 213 23.43 1.64 5.21
N SER A 214 22.35 1.33 4.50
CA SER A 214 22.10 -0.02 4.00
C SER A 214 23.14 -0.44 2.95
N TYR A 215 23.57 0.50 2.10
CA TYR A 215 24.63 0.25 1.12
C TYR A 215 25.99 0.02 1.78
N TYR A 216 26.30 0.75 2.84
CA TYR A 216 27.53 0.58 3.58
C TYR A 216 27.66 -0.85 4.17
N PHE A 217 26.57 -1.39 4.74
CA PHE A 217 26.60 -2.73 5.34
C PHE A 217 26.46 -3.87 4.32
N TYR A 218 25.69 -3.68 3.24
CA TYR A 218 25.30 -4.78 2.36
C TYR A 218 25.70 -4.58 0.88
N GLY A 219 26.35 -3.46 0.55
CA GLY A 219 26.92 -3.18 -0.75
C GLY A 219 25.91 -3.11 -1.90
N TYR A 220 26.41 -3.37 -3.11
CA TYR A 220 25.62 -3.31 -4.34
C TYR A 220 24.48 -4.34 -4.37
N LYS A 221 24.64 -5.47 -3.68
CA LYS A 221 23.60 -6.52 -3.62
C LYS A 221 22.30 -5.97 -3.01
N PHE A 222 22.39 -5.16 -1.93
CA PHE A 222 21.24 -4.41 -1.39
C PHE A 222 20.59 -3.51 -2.45
N LEU A 223 21.39 -2.67 -3.12
CA LEU A 223 20.86 -1.70 -4.07
C LEU A 223 20.11 -2.38 -5.22
N TYR A 224 20.72 -3.45 -5.77
CA TYR A 224 20.11 -4.24 -6.84
C TYR A 224 18.82 -4.93 -6.38
N GLU A 225 18.87 -5.70 -5.30
CA GLU A 225 17.77 -6.56 -4.86
C GLU A 225 16.57 -5.78 -4.30
N SER A 226 16.85 -4.72 -3.51
CA SER A 226 15.77 -3.96 -2.85
C SER A 226 15.16 -2.85 -3.70
N LEU A 227 15.91 -2.28 -4.64
CA LEU A 227 15.48 -1.09 -5.37
C LEU A 227 15.44 -1.32 -6.88
N LEU A 228 16.57 -1.69 -7.51
CA LEU A 228 16.66 -1.78 -8.95
C LEU A 228 15.86 -2.95 -9.52
N TYR A 229 15.80 -4.08 -8.83
CA TYR A 229 15.04 -5.25 -9.24
C TYR A 229 13.57 -4.93 -9.52
N HIS A 230 12.94 -4.06 -8.72
CA HIS A 230 11.54 -3.69 -8.91
C HIS A 230 11.26 -2.95 -10.22
N LEU A 231 12.26 -2.31 -10.82
CA LEU A 231 12.13 -1.63 -12.12
C LEU A 231 12.15 -2.60 -13.30
N ILE A 232 12.69 -3.82 -13.10
CA ILE A 232 12.82 -4.83 -14.14
C ILE A 232 12.02 -6.09 -13.87
N ARG A 233 11.30 -6.12 -12.71
CA ARG A 233 10.53 -7.28 -12.25
C ARG A 233 9.49 -7.70 -13.28
N LYS A 234 9.48 -8.99 -13.58
CA LYS A 234 8.41 -9.66 -14.32
C LYS A 234 7.82 -10.74 -13.41
N ASP A 235 6.52 -10.80 -13.35
CA ASP A 235 5.82 -11.84 -12.60
C ASP A 235 4.82 -12.51 -13.54
N ALA A 236 5.13 -13.73 -13.92
CA ALA A 236 4.32 -14.56 -14.81
C ALA A 236 3.36 -15.48 -14.03
N ARG A 237 3.32 -15.35 -12.68
CA ARG A 237 2.42 -16.12 -11.80
C ARG A 237 1.80 -15.19 -10.76
N HIS A 238 0.61 -15.55 -10.24
CA HIS A 238 -0.08 -14.82 -9.16
C HIS A 238 -0.26 -13.31 -9.43
N ASN A 239 -0.47 -12.92 -10.69
CA ASN A 239 -0.52 -11.54 -11.12
C ASN A 239 -1.91 -11.17 -11.65
N PHE A 240 -2.64 -10.31 -10.92
CA PHE A 240 -3.96 -9.77 -11.31
C PHE A 240 -3.91 -8.73 -12.43
N SER A 241 -2.70 -8.31 -12.85
CA SER A 241 -2.53 -7.21 -13.79
C SER A 241 -3.08 -7.53 -15.17
N VAL A 242 -3.64 -6.53 -15.81
CA VAL A 242 -4.02 -6.56 -17.24
C VAL A 242 -2.84 -6.93 -18.15
N TYR A 243 -1.62 -6.64 -17.72
CA TYR A 243 -0.39 -6.94 -18.45
C TYR A 243 0.11 -8.39 -18.27
N PHE A 244 -0.55 -9.19 -17.40
CA PHE A 244 -0.13 -10.55 -17.07
C PHE A 244 0.20 -11.41 -18.30
N TYR A 245 -0.70 -11.49 -19.25
CA TYR A 245 -0.55 -12.36 -20.42
C TYR A 245 0.60 -11.91 -21.34
N MET A 246 0.75 -10.61 -21.52
CA MET A 246 1.88 -10.04 -22.27
C MET A 246 3.22 -10.36 -21.57
N LEU A 247 3.29 -10.23 -20.25
CA LEU A 247 4.49 -10.58 -19.47
C LEU A 247 4.79 -12.07 -19.53
N TYR A 248 3.76 -12.91 -19.49
CA TYR A 248 3.89 -14.36 -19.63
C TYR A 248 4.46 -14.75 -21.01
N LEU A 249 3.93 -14.23 -22.09
CA LEU A 249 4.41 -14.50 -23.44
C LEU A 249 5.84 -14.00 -23.67
N SER A 250 6.25 -12.95 -22.99
CA SER A 250 7.60 -12.36 -23.09
C SER A 250 8.53 -12.76 -21.93
N ALA A 251 8.20 -13.83 -21.17
CA ALA A 251 8.94 -14.21 -19.95
C ALA A 251 10.43 -14.48 -20.22
N ASN A 252 10.75 -15.11 -21.34
CA ASN A 252 12.11 -15.51 -21.70
C ASN A 252 12.92 -14.38 -22.38
N ASN A 253 12.27 -13.27 -22.74
CA ASN A 253 12.92 -12.18 -23.45
C ASN A 253 13.09 -10.95 -22.53
N ALA A 254 14.18 -10.17 -22.70
CA ALA A 254 14.26 -8.87 -22.04
C ALA A 254 13.13 -7.95 -22.54
N PRO A 255 12.44 -7.20 -21.66
CA PRO A 255 11.38 -6.31 -22.09
C PRO A 255 11.93 -5.24 -23.00
N GLY A 256 11.36 -5.13 -24.21
CA GLY A 256 11.68 -4.07 -25.16
C GLY A 256 11.32 -2.68 -24.60
N ILE A 257 11.94 -1.62 -25.13
CA ILE A 257 11.67 -0.24 -24.72
C ILE A 257 10.17 0.12 -24.86
N TRP A 258 9.53 -0.32 -25.92
CA TRP A 258 8.10 -0.10 -26.16
C TRP A 258 7.19 -0.82 -25.16
N GLN A 259 7.57 -2.01 -24.76
CA GLN A 259 6.83 -2.76 -23.73
C GLN A 259 6.90 -2.05 -22.37
N ARG A 260 8.08 -1.54 -22.00
CA ARG A 260 8.24 -0.73 -20.77
C ARG A 260 7.44 0.57 -20.85
N ALA A 261 7.53 1.29 -21.99
CA ALA A 261 6.78 2.52 -22.20
C ALA A 261 5.26 2.25 -22.07
N PHE A 262 4.74 1.21 -22.70
CA PHE A 262 3.33 0.87 -22.68
C PHE A 262 2.83 0.52 -21.26
N THR A 263 3.65 -0.10 -20.42
CA THR A 263 3.26 -0.47 -19.05
C THR A 263 3.39 0.69 -18.06
N PHE A 264 4.37 1.58 -18.20
CA PHE A 264 4.63 2.64 -17.22
C PHE A 264 4.07 4.01 -17.59
N LEU A 265 4.01 4.35 -18.86
CA LEU A 265 3.62 5.70 -19.31
C LEU A 265 2.17 6.07 -18.95
N PRO A 266 1.15 5.20 -19.15
CA PRO A 266 -0.23 5.52 -18.74
C PRO A 266 -0.34 5.80 -17.24
N GLN A 267 0.32 5.00 -16.39
CA GLN A 267 0.37 5.19 -14.96
C GLN A 267 1.00 6.54 -14.60
N LEU A 268 2.15 6.86 -15.19
CA LEU A 268 2.89 8.11 -14.92
C LEU A 268 2.06 9.34 -15.31
N ILE A 269 1.43 9.34 -16.48
CA ILE A 269 0.57 10.44 -16.96
C ILE A 269 -0.59 10.67 -15.99
N LEU A 270 -1.26 9.60 -15.55
CA LEU A 270 -2.37 9.70 -14.61
C LEU A 270 -1.92 10.20 -13.24
N LEU A 271 -0.79 9.73 -12.71
CA LEU A 271 -0.24 10.19 -11.44
C LEU A 271 0.08 11.69 -11.45
N ILE A 272 0.70 12.16 -12.53
CA ILE A 272 1.00 13.60 -12.72
C ILE A 272 -0.32 14.39 -12.83
N GLY A 273 -1.25 13.96 -13.68
CA GLY A 273 -2.53 14.62 -13.88
C GLY A 273 -3.33 14.74 -12.57
N LEU A 274 -3.42 13.66 -11.79
CA LEU A 274 -4.09 13.65 -10.48
C LEU A 274 -3.41 14.55 -9.45
N SER A 275 -2.05 14.62 -9.47
CA SER A 275 -1.30 15.52 -8.59
C SER A 275 -1.65 16.98 -8.83
N PHE A 276 -1.81 17.39 -10.09
CA PHE A 276 -2.21 18.76 -10.45
C PHE A 276 -3.70 19.01 -10.19
N SER A 277 -4.57 18.05 -10.52
CA SER A 277 -6.02 18.19 -10.34
C SER A 277 -6.44 18.37 -8.88
N TYR A 278 -5.74 17.72 -7.95
CA TYR A 278 -6.03 17.76 -6.52
C TYR A 278 -4.89 18.41 -5.71
N SER A 279 -4.28 19.47 -6.23
CA SER A 279 -3.05 20.12 -5.74
C SER A 279 -3.23 20.95 -4.45
N SER A 280 -4.34 20.85 -3.72
CA SER A 280 -4.55 21.60 -2.47
C SER A 280 -4.27 20.74 -1.24
N LYS A 281 -3.80 21.37 -0.14
CA LYS A 281 -3.58 20.70 1.16
C LYS A 281 -4.82 19.94 1.65
N ARG A 282 -6.00 20.50 1.40
CA ARG A 282 -7.29 19.95 1.80
C ARG A 282 -7.66 18.68 1.02
N ASN A 283 -7.22 18.59 -0.24
CA ASN A 283 -7.49 17.47 -1.14
C ASN A 283 -6.36 16.44 -1.14
N LEU A 284 -5.29 16.65 -0.38
CA LEU A 284 -4.10 15.79 -0.42
C LEU A 284 -4.42 14.30 -0.18
N SER A 285 -5.21 13.98 0.86
CA SER A 285 -5.59 12.60 1.14
C SER A 285 -6.36 11.98 -0.02
N PHE A 286 -7.20 12.75 -0.71
CA PHE A 286 -7.93 12.29 -1.88
C PHE A 286 -7.03 12.12 -3.10
N SER A 287 -6.09 13.04 -3.32
CA SER A 287 -5.05 12.89 -4.34
C SER A 287 -4.24 11.61 -4.13
N MET A 288 -3.83 11.32 -2.89
CA MET A 288 -3.11 10.09 -2.55
C MET A 288 -3.98 8.84 -2.77
N LEU A 289 -5.27 8.88 -2.42
CA LEU A 289 -6.21 7.77 -2.66
C LEU A 289 -6.33 7.46 -4.14
N THR A 290 -6.62 8.45 -4.98
CA THR A 290 -6.78 8.25 -6.43
C THR A 290 -5.48 7.78 -7.08
N GLN A 291 -4.34 8.31 -6.66
CA GLN A 291 -3.02 7.85 -7.10
C GLN A 291 -2.74 6.41 -6.66
N ALA A 292 -3.10 6.02 -5.43
CA ALA A 292 -2.95 4.64 -4.97
C ALA A 292 -3.79 3.65 -5.80
N ILE A 293 -5.04 4.02 -6.14
CA ILE A 293 -5.90 3.21 -7.03
C ILE A 293 -5.24 3.08 -8.42
N VAL A 294 -4.76 4.20 -9.01
CA VAL A 294 -4.06 4.17 -10.30
C VAL A 294 -2.82 3.31 -10.25
N MET A 295 -1.99 3.48 -9.21
CA MET A 295 -0.78 2.68 -9.05
C MET A 295 -1.06 1.18 -9.00
N VAL A 296 -2.09 0.76 -8.28
CA VAL A 296 -2.45 -0.66 -8.19
C VAL A 296 -3.02 -1.14 -9.53
N THR A 297 -3.95 -0.37 -10.12
CA THR A 297 -4.69 -0.78 -11.33
C THR A 297 -3.79 -0.87 -12.57
N TYR A 298 -2.83 0.05 -12.73
CA TYR A 298 -1.92 0.10 -13.88
C TYR A 298 -0.55 -0.53 -13.58
N ASN A 299 -0.40 -1.21 -12.44
CA ASN A 299 0.87 -1.87 -12.14
C ASN A 299 1.09 -3.09 -13.05
N PRO A 300 2.28 -3.26 -13.64
CA PRO A 300 2.63 -4.46 -14.38
C PRO A 300 2.54 -5.74 -13.56
N VAL A 301 2.77 -5.64 -12.26
CA VAL A 301 2.61 -6.75 -11.29
C VAL A 301 1.63 -6.33 -10.21
N MET A 302 0.47 -6.96 -10.15
CA MET A 302 -0.56 -6.68 -9.16
C MET A 302 -0.82 -7.92 -8.31
N THR A 303 -0.67 -7.77 -6.98
CA THR A 303 -0.96 -8.80 -5.99
C THR A 303 -1.95 -8.27 -4.95
N SER A 304 -2.61 -9.15 -4.22
CA SER A 304 -3.67 -8.76 -3.27
C SER A 304 -3.18 -7.86 -2.13
N GLN A 305 -1.92 -7.96 -1.72
CA GLN A 305 -1.35 -7.07 -0.71
C GLN A 305 -1.28 -5.61 -1.15
N TYR A 306 -1.21 -5.32 -2.45
CA TYR A 306 -1.19 -3.93 -2.94
C TYR A 306 -2.52 -3.20 -2.74
N PHE A 307 -3.62 -3.92 -2.50
CA PHE A 307 -4.89 -3.29 -2.15
C PHE A 307 -4.82 -2.49 -0.84
N PHE A 308 -3.87 -2.80 0.05
CA PHE A 308 -3.60 -2.00 1.24
C PHE A 308 -3.34 -0.53 0.94
N TRP A 309 -2.68 -0.24 -0.19
CA TRP A 309 -2.26 1.12 -0.52
C TRP A 309 -3.45 2.08 -0.68
N PHE A 310 -4.56 1.62 -1.27
CA PHE A 310 -5.75 2.45 -1.39
C PHE A 310 -6.80 2.17 -0.30
N LEU A 311 -6.91 0.94 0.20
CA LEU A 311 -7.86 0.60 1.25
C LEU A 311 -7.58 1.32 2.57
N SER A 312 -6.34 1.70 2.85
CA SER A 312 -5.97 2.48 4.03
C SER A 312 -6.33 3.96 3.91
N LEU A 313 -6.28 4.51 2.70
CA LEU A 313 -6.59 5.90 2.40
C LEU A 313 -8.09 6.13 2.21
N LEU A 314 -8.84 5.12 1.77
CA LEU A 314 -10.27 5.20 1.53
C LEU A 314 -11.06 5.68 2.76
N PRO A 315 -10.87 5.14 3.98
CA PRO A 315 -11.58 5.61 5.18
C PRO A 315 -11.33 7.08 5.50
N VAL A 316 -10.14 7.62 5.20
CA VAL A 316 -9.81 9.04 5.40
C VAL A 316 -10.59 9.95 4.45
N CYS A 317 -10.92 9.45 3.27
CA CYS A 317 -11.64 10.22 2.25
C CYS A 317 -13.16 10.03 2.31
N LEU A 318 -13.63 8.93 2.91
CA LEU A 318 -15.04 8.51 2.90
C LEU A 318 -16.03 9.60 3.35
N PRO A 319 -15.78 10.40 4.41
CA PRO A 319 -16.72 11.42 4.83
C PRO A 319 -16.97 12.53 3.81
N ARG A 320 -16.11 12.63 2.79
CA ARG A 320 -16.23 13.63 1.69
C ARG A 320 -16.80 13.03 0.40
N LEU A 321 -17.07 11.72 0.39
CA LEU A 321 -17.67 11.05 -0.75
C LEU A 321 -19.20 11.09 -0.60
N LYS A 322 -19.88 11.80 -1.50
CA LYS A 322 -21.34 11.82 -1.58
C LYS A 322 -21.81 10.66 -2.48
N MET A 323 -21.77 9.46 -1.96
CA MET A 323 -22.20 8.26 -2.65
C MET A 323 -23.33 7.57 -1.88
N SER A 324 -24.37 7.14 -2.57
CA SER A 324 -25.46 6.36 -1.94
C SER A 324 -24.94 5.00 -1.45
N ILE A 325 -25.51 4.51 -0.36
CA ILE A 325 -25.15 3.19 0.20
C ILE A 325 -25.33 2.10 -0.85
N SER A 326 -26.42 2.15 -1.63
CA SER A 326 -26.68 1.19 -2.71
C SER A 326 -25.51 1.19 -3.72
N ARG A 327 -25.00 2.36 -4.12
CA ARG A 327 -23.86 2.46 -5.05
C ARG A 327 -22.57 1.93 -4.44
N CYS A 328 -22.32 2.21 -3.17
CA CYS A 328 -21.17 1.62 -2.44
C CYS A 328 -21.24 0.08 -2.42
N VAL A 329 -22.42 -0.48 -2.13
CA VAL A 329 -22.64 -1.94 -2.13
C VAL A 329 -22.42 -2.52 -3.53
N VAL A 330 -22.98 -1.91 -4.59
CA VAL A 330 -22.81 -2.38 -5.98
C VAL A 330 -21.33 -2.37 -6.37
N LEU A 331 -20.60 -1.29 -6.11
CA LEU A 331 -19.17 -1.18 -6.46
C LEU A 331 -18.31 -2.19 -5.69
N THR A 332 -18.55 -2.34 -4.39
CA THR A 332 -17.84 -3.31 -3.54
C THR A 332 -18.13 -4.74 -3.99
N SER A 333 -19.39 -5.06 -4.27
CA SER A 333 -19.78 -6.39 -4.76
C SER A 333 -19.17 -6.69 -6.12
N ALA A 334 -19.21 -5.73 -7.07
CA ALA A 334 -18.58 -5.88 -8.38
C ALA A 334 -17.07 -6.12 -8.24
N TRP A 335 -16.41 -5.40 -7.34
CA TRP A 335 -14.97 -5.54 -7.08
C TRP A 335 -14.64 -6.93 -6.50
N ILE A 336 -15.41 -7.42 -5.52
CA ILE A 336 -15.24 -8.75 -4.93
C ILE A 336 -15.50 -9.84 -5.96
N ILE A 337 -16.57 -9.72 -6.74
CA ILE A 337 -16.94 -10.70 -7.77
C ILE A 337 -15.85 -10.79 -8.83
N ALA A 338 -15.38 -9.67 -9.36
CA ALA A 338 -14.31 -9.65 -10.37
C ALA A 338 -13.02 -10.29 -9.87
N GLN A 339 -12.64 -10.03 -8.61
CA GLN A 339 -11.50 -10.68 -7.95
C GLN A 339 -11.73 -12.19 -7.78
N SER A 340 -12.92 -12.60 -7.38
CA SER A 340 -13.28 -14.01 -7.20
C SER A 340 -13.22 -14.79 -8.51
N ILE A 341 -13.68 -14.19 -9.61
CA ILE A 341 -13.60 -14.80 -10.96
C ILE A 341 -12.13 -15.02 -11.34
N TRP A 342 -11.27 -14.03 -11.09
CA TRP A 342 -9.85 -14.18 -11.35
C TRP A 342 -9.22 -15.29 -10.49
N LEU A 343 -9.50 -15.29 -9.17
CA LEU A 343 -9.00 -16.32 -8.25
C LEU A 343 -9.45 -17.72 -8.65
N PHE A 344 -10.69 -17.87 -9.12
CA PHE A 344 -11.21 -19.15 -9.61
C PHE A 344 -10.46 -19.63 -10.85
N ALA A 345 -10.23 -18.76 -11.83
CA ALA A 345 -9.46 -19.10 -13.02
C ALA A 345 -8.00 -19.48 -12.68
N ALA A 346 -7.37 -18.76 -11.74
CA ALA A 346 -6.03 -19.08 -11.25
C ALA A 346 -6.00 -20.42 -10.49
N TYR A 347 -7.01 -20.70 -9.67
CA TYR A 347 -7.14 -21.99 -8.97
C TYR A 347 -7.22 -23.18 -9.94
N LEU A 348 -7.97 -23.02 -11.04
CA LEU A 348 -8.06 -24.07 -12.07
C LEU A 348 -6.70 -24.36 -12.70
N LEU A 349 -5.88 -23.33 -12.93
CA LEU A 349 -4.53 -23.51 -13.47
C LEU A 349 -3.60 -24.19 -12.48
N GLU A 350 -3.50 -23.65 -11.26
CA GLU A 350 -2.46 -24.01 -10.32
C GLU A 350 -2.74 -25.32 -9.55
N PHE A 351 -4.02 -25.55 -9.21
CA PHE A 351 -4.40 -26.72 -8.39
C PHE A 351 -5.07 -27.84 -9.17
N LYS A 352 -5.63 -27.54 -10.33
CA LYS A 352 -6.31 -28.55 -11.16
C LYS A 352 -5.57 -28.87 -12.47
N GLY A 353 -4.54 -28.12 -12.83
CA GLY A 353 -3.74 -28.33 -14.02
C GLY A 353 -4.46 -28.00 -15.34
N PHE A 354 -5.59 -27.28 -15.29
CA PHE A 354 -6.30 -26.85 -16.52
C PHE A 354 -5.55 -25.69 -17.17
N ASN A 355 -5.47 -25.70 -18.50
CA ASN A 355 -4.93 -24.57 -19.27
C ASN A 355 -5.91 -23.41 -19.28
N SER A 356 -5.86 -22.58 -18.23
CA SER A 356 -6.76 -21.43 -18.05
C SER A 356 -6.10 -20.07 -18.26
N PHE A 357 -4.94 -19.97 -18.92
CA PHE A 357 -4.19 -18.71 -19.09
C PHE A 357 -5.04 -17.60 -19.75
N ILE A 358 -5.79 -17.92 -20.81
CA ILE A 358 -6.68 -16.97 -21.50
C ILE A 358 -7.79 -16.50 -20.55
N TYR A 359 -8.39 -17.41 -19.78
CA TYR A 359 -9.46 -17.08 -18.83
C TYR A 359 -8.92 -16.19 -17.68
N ILE A 360 -7.70 -16.43 -17.19
CA ILE A 360 -7.03 -15.57 -16.22
C ILE A 360 -6.84 -14.17 -16.79
N TRP A 361 -6.43 -14.06 -18.06
CA TRP A 361 -6.26 -12.76 -18.70
C TRP A 361 -7.60 -12.03 -18.88
N LEU A 362 -8.66 -12.70 -19.36
CA LEU A 362 -10.00 -12.12 -19.49
C LEU A 362 -10.56 -11.67 -18.12
N ALA A 363 -10.35 -12.47 -17.07
CA ALA A 363 -10.70 -12.10 -15.70
C ALA A 363 -9.89 -10.89 -15.21
N GLY A 364 -8.60 -10.79 -15.57
CA GLY A 364 -7.75 -9.62 -15.32
C GLY A 364 -8.25 -8.37 -16.03
N LEU A 365 -8.70 -8.46 -17.27
CA LEU A 365 -9.36 -7.37 -18.01
C LEU A 365 -10.65 -6.90 -17.32
N LEU A 366 -11.50 -7.84 -16.91
CA LEU A 366 -12.72 -7.54 -16.17
C LEU A 366 -12.36 -6.81 -14.85
N PHE A 367 -11.39 -7.31 -14.11
CA PHE A 367 -10.95 -6.70 -12.86
C PHE A 367 -10.37 -5.29 -13.07
N PHE A 368 -9.62 -5.08 -14.16
CA PHE A 368 -9.12 -3.76 -14.55
C PHE A 368 -10.28 -2.78 -14.83
N ILE A 369 -11.28 -3.20 -15.61
CA ILE A 369 -12.46 -2.36 -15.92
C ILE A 369 -13.21 -1.98 -14.64
N VAL A 370 -13.40 -2.94 -13.73
CA VAL A 370 -14.06 -2.68 -12.45
C VAL A 370 -13.26 -1.69 -11.59
N ASN A 371 -11.93 -1.82 -11.52
CA ASN A 371 -11.08 -0.85 -10.79
C ASN A 371 -11.16 0.56 -11.38
N ILE A 372 -11.17 0.69 -12.72
CA ILE A 372 -11.39 1.99 -13.40
C ILE A 372 -12.77 2.55 -13.08
N LYS A 373 -13.82 1.71 -13.09
CA LYS A 373 -15.17 2.15 -12.73
C LYS A 373 -15.25 2.64 -11.29
N VAL A 374 -14.61 1.93 -10.34
CA VAL A 374 -14.50 2.36 -8.94
C VAL A 374 -13.80 3.71 -8.86
N LEU A 375 -12.67 3.88 -9.54
CA LEU A 375 -11.93 5.16 -9.56
C LEU A 375 -12.80 6.31 -10.06
N ILE A 376 -13.48 6.14 -11.22
CA ILE A 376 -14.34 7.16 -11.81
C ILE A 376 -15.49 7.52 -10.85
N ASP A 377 -16.14 6.53 -10.23
CA ASP A 377 -17.25 6.77 -9.31
C ASP A 377 -16.79 7.46 -8.02
N VAL A 378 -15.61 7.11 -7.50
CA VAL A 378 -14.99 7.78 -6.36
C VAL A 378 -14.66 9.23 -6.71
N MET A 379 -14.10 9.50 -7.90
CA MET A 379 -13.79 10.86 -8.35
C MET A 379 -15.06 11.71 -8.55
N ASN A 380 -16.09 11.16 -9.17
CA ASN A 380 -17.36 11.86 -9.43
C ASN A 380 -18.16 12.14 -8.14
N SER A 381 -17.99 11.32 -7.10
CA SER A 381 -18.67 11.50 -5.82
C SER A 381 -17.92 12.41 -4.84
N TYR A 382 -16.66 12.75 -5.15
CA TYR A 382 -15.84 13.59 -4.28
C TYR A 382 -16.22 15.06 -4.41
N HIS A 383 -16.60 15.67 -3.30
CA HIS A 383 -16.85 17.10 -3.22
C HIS A 383 -15.61 17.83 -2.73
N SER A 384 -14.92 18.48 -3.64
CA SER A 384 -13.98 19.54 -3.34
C SER A 384 -14.78 20.72 -2.79
N THR A 385 -14.36 21.29 -1.67
CA THR A 385 -15.06 22.46 -1.06
C THR A 385 -15.06 23.73 -1.90
N MET A 386 -14.38 23.75 -3.05
CA MET A 386 -14.53 24.81 -4.05
C MET A 386 -15.96 24.87 -4.64
N ASP A 387 -16.71 23.77 -4.59
CA ASP A 387 -18.09 23.73 -5.09
C ASP A 387 -19.10 24.28 -4.08
N VAL A 388 -18.77 24.30 -2.79
CA VAL A 388 -19.64 24.82 -1.73
C VAL A 388 -19.55 26.37 -1.63
N GLU A 389 -18.37 26.94 -1.90
CA GLU A 389 -18.19 28.41 -1.92
C GLU A 389 -18.76 29.07 -3.19
N LYS A 390 -18.98 28.30 -4.27
CA LYS A 390 -19.65 28.80 -5.48
C LYS A 390 -21.18 28.68 -5.44
N SER A 391 -21.73 27.94 -4.48
CA SER A 391 -23.18 27.73 -4.29
C SER A 391 -23.76 28.54 -3.11
N GLN A 392 -22.97 29.33 -2.40
CA GLN A 392 -23.37 30.36 -1.46
C GLN A 392 -23.01 31.74 -2.03
#